data_853f2009a4e9bd9c41e046cb235e3b4a
#
_entry.id   853f2009a4e9bd9c41e046cb235e3b4a
#
_cell.length_a   1.000
_cell.length_b   1.000
_cell.length_c   1.000
_cell.angle_alpha   90.00
_cell.angle_beta   90.00
_cell.angle_gamma   90.00
#
_symmetry.space_group_name_H-M   'P 1'
#
loop_
_entity.id
_entity.type
_entity.pdbx_description
1 polymer ?
#
loop_
_entity_poly.entity_id
_entity_poly.type
_entity_poly.pdbx_seq_one_letter_code
_entity_poly.pdbx_strand_id
1 'polypeptide(L)'
;MELNILESEMLIDIYDADMLPGMAFEIENYRLTEEDKKGRQQEFAFYLEKLKRLGFVKYEEKEAFLKVGNVNSKYNNNVAMIFGDKIHIDSKGIKLVERYNYSNSEIKRKIS
;
A
#
# COMPACT_ATOMS: atom_id res chain seq x y z
N MET A 1 -3.36 1.62 -17.41
CA MET A 1 -2.66 1.91 -16.15
C MET A 1 -2.40 0.60 -15.42
N GLU A 2 -1.15 0.35 -15.15
CA GLU A 2 -0.76 -0.89 -14.49
C GLU A 2 -0.14 -0.62 -13.12
N LEU A 3 -0.56 -1.42 -12.15
CA LEU A 3 0.08 -1.48 -10.85
C LEU A 3 1.07 -2.63 -10.84
N ASN A 4 2.22 -2.46 -10.21
CA ASN A 4 3.13 -3.59 -10.02
C ASN A 4 2.57 -4.51 -8.92
N ILE A 5 3.23 -5.66 -8.73
CA ILE A 5 2.75 -6.66 -7.77
C ILE A 5 2.67 -6.08 -6.36
N LEU A 6 3.68 -5.33 -5.94
CA LEU A 6 3.73 -4.76 -4.60
C LEU A 6 2.66 -3.69 -4.39
N GLU A 7 2.46 -2.84 -5.40
CA GLU A 7 1.38 -1.84 -5.35
C GLU A 7 0.01 -2.50 -5.22
N SER A 8 -0.20 -3.58 -5.94
CA SER A 8 -1.45 -4.34 -5.89
C SER A 8 -1.66 -4.98 -4.53
N GLU A 9 -0.63 -5.60 -3.97
CA GLU A 9 -0.68 -6.20 -2.65
C GLU A 9 -0.99 -5.17 -1.56
N MET A 10 -0.32 -4.02 -1.62
CA MET A 10 -0.56 -2.94 -0.68
C MET A 10 -2.01 -2.43 -0.77
N LEU A 11 -2.52 -2.28 -1.97
CA LEU A 11 -3.89 -1.81 -2.18
C LEU A 11 -4.90 -2.81 -1.59
N ILE A 12 -4.69 -4.10 -1.84
CA ILE A 12 -5.57 -5.14 -1.30
C ILE A 12 -5.51 -5.16 0.23
N ASP A 13 -4.32 -5.03 0.81
CA ASP A 13 -4.16 -5.04 2.26
C ASP A 13 -4.78 -3.80 2.92
N ILE A 14 -4.70 -2.65 2.26
CA ILE A 14 -5.37 -1.43 2.74
C ILE A 14 -6.89 -1.60 2.69
N TYR A 15 -7.40 -2.19 1.62
CA TYR A 15 -8.83 -2.52 1.49
C TYR A 15 -9.26 -3.45 2.63
N ASP A 16 -8.50 -4.54 2.84
CA ASP A 16 -8.84 -5.51 3.90
C ASP A 16 -8.82 -4.86 5.28
N ALA A 17 -7.84 -4.00 5.54
CA ALA A 17 -7.73 -3.31 6.83
C ALA A 17 -8.96 -2.44 7.12
N ASP A 18 -9.51 -1.80 6.09
CA ASP A 18 -10.66 -0.93 6.26
C ASP A 18 -12.01 -1.68 6.24
N MET A 19 -12.08 -2.79 5.52
CA MET A 19 -13.35 -3.48 5.26
C MET A 19 -13.57 -4.72 6.12
N LEU A 20 -12.51 -5.33 6.65
CA LEU A 20 -12.62 -6.57 7.41
C LEU A 20 -12.22 -6.33 8.87
N PRO A 21 -13.02 -6.85 9.83
CA PRO A 21 -12.68 -6.68 11.25
C PRO A 21 -11.41 -7.44 11.61
N GLY A 22 -10.57 -6.82 12.41
CA GLY A 22 -9.35 -7.42 12.91
C GLY A 22 -8.17 -7.40 11.94
N MET A 23 -8.35 -6.83 10.77
CA MET A 23 -7.26 -6.70 9.80
C MET A 23 -6.57 -5.33 9.94
N ALA A 24 -5.29 -5.29 9.64
CA ALA A 24 -4.51 -4.05 9.69
C ALA A 24 -3.52 -4.01 8.54
N PHE A 25 -3.31 -2.81 8.01
CA PHE A 25 -2.26 -2.59 7.02
C PHE A 25 -0.97 -2.22 7.76
N GLU A 26 0.01 -3.11 7.69
CA GLU A 26 1.29 -2.92 8.36
C GLU A 26 2.44 -3.10 7.37
N ILE A 27 3.27 -2.07 7.26
CA ILE A 27 4.42 -2.09 6.34
C ILE A 27 5.38 -3.22 6.70
N GLU A 28 5.48 -3.58 7.97
CA GLU A 28 6.37 -4.64 8.45
C GLU A 28 6.03 -6.01 7.85
N ASN A 29 4.81 -6.19 7.34
CA ASN A 29 4.42 -7.43 6.69
C ASN A 29 5.11 -7.62 5.34
N TYR A 30 5.62 -6.55 4.74
CA TYR A 30 6.39 -6.62 3.49
C TYR A 30 7.85 -6.83 3.85
N ARG A 31 8.14 -8.05 4.28
CA ARG A 31 9.48 -8.40 4.74
C ARG A 31 10.48 -8.38 3.61
N LEU A 32 11.56 -7.73 3.89
CA LEU A 32 12.67 -7.58 2.98
C LEU A 32 13.89 -8.18 3.63
N THR A 33 14.81 -8.65 2.81
CA THR A 33 16.11 -9.05 3.31
C THR A 33 16.78 -7.85 3.97
N GLU A 34 17.73 -8.06 4.86
CA GLU A 34 18.39 -6.95 5.55
C GLU A 34 19.03 -5.95 4.60
N GLU A 35 19.48 -6.44 3.45
CA GLU A 35 20.04 -5.59 2.41
C GLU A 35 19.02 -4.62 1.84
N ASP A 36 17.75 -4.99 1.88
CA ASP A 36 16.67 -4.21 1.28
C ASP A 36 16.07 -3.18 2.24
N LYS A 37 16.42 -3.19 3.52
CA LYS A 37 15.84 -2.28 4.51
C LYS A 37 16.14 -0.82 4.23
N LYS A 38 17.31 -0.54 3.66
CA LYS A 38 17.72 0.82 3.33
C LYS A 38 16.97 1.29 2.09
N GLY A 39 16.15 2.30 2.23
CA GLY A 39 15.39 2.87 1.13
C GLY A 39 14.04 2.22 0.87
N ARG A 40 13.67 1.18 1.59
CA ARG A 40 12.38 0.53 1.37
C ARG A 40 11.20 1.35 1.86
N GLN A 41 11.38 2.12 2.95
CA GLN A 41 10.33 3.02 3.38
C GLN A 41 10.07 4.08 2.31
N GLN A 42 11.12 4.57 1.67
CA GLN A 42 11.00 5.53 0.58
C GLN A 42 10.34 4.89 -0.65
N GLU A 43 10.66 3.64 -0.95
CA GLU A 43 10.02 2.92 -2.05
C GLU A 43 8.53 2.72 -1.79
N PHE A 44 8.16 2.28 -0.60
CA PHE A 44 6.77 2.09 -0.23
C PHE A 44 5.99 3.41 -0.25
N ALA A 45 6.59 4.48 0.27
CA ALA A 45 5.97 5.80 0.23
C ALA A 45 5.74 6.26 -1.22
N PHE A 46 6.69 5.99 -2.10
CA PHE A 46 6.55 6.30 -3.51
C PHE A 46 5.34 5.58 -4.13
N TYR A 47 5.16 4.30 -3.81
CA TYR A 47 4.01 3.54 -4.30
C TYR A 47 2.70 4.05 -3.70
N LEU A 48 2.69 4.37 -2.41
CA LEU A 48 1.50 4.92 -1.76
C LEU A 48 1.11 6.29 -2.33
N GLU A 49 2.07 7.13 -2.64
CA GLU A 49 1.82 8.41 -3.29
C GLU A 49 1.19 8.22 -4.68
N LYS A 50 1.66 7.22 -5.42
CA LYS A 50 1.06 6.89 -6.72
C LYS A 50 -0.38 6.43 -6.55
N LEU A 51 -0.64 5.53 -5.60
CA LEU A 51 -2.00 5.05 -5.33
C LEU A 51 -2.92 6.19 -4.92
N LYS A 52 -2.42 7.14 -4.14
CA LYS A 52 -3.18 8.32 -3.74
C LYS A 52 -3.53 9.20 -4.94
N ARG A 53 -2.55 9.48 -5.81
CA ARG A 53 -2.80 10.28 -7.01
C ARG A 53 -3.83 9.65 -7.93
N LEU A 54 -3.86 8.33 -7.99
CA LEU A 54 -4.82 7.58 -8.80
C LEU A 54 -6.21 7.50 -8.17
N GLY A 55 -6.35 7.98 -6.94
CA GLY A 55 -7.64 7.96 -6.24
C GLY A 55 -7.97 6.63 -5.59
N PHE A 56 -7.00 5.74 -5.45
CA PHE A 56 -7.20 4.41 -4.87
C PHE A 56 -7.10 4.40 -3.36
N VAL A 57 -6.26 5.25 -2.77
CA VAL A 57 -6.10 5.37 -1.33
C VAL A 57 -6.13 6.84 -0.92
N LYS A 58 -6.39 7.08 0.36
CA LYS A 58 -6.41 8.43 0.93
C LYS A 58 -5.67 8.45 2.25
N TYR A 59 -4.94 9.52 2.49
CA TYR A 59 -4.25 9.76 3.76
C TYR A 59 -3.75 11.20 3.81
N GLU A 60 -3.53 11.69 5.02
CA GLU A 60 -2.85 12.96 5.25
C GLU A 60 -1.37 12.67 5.40
N GLU A 61 -0.55 13.27 4.55
CA GLU A 61 0.88 12.99 4.50
C GLU A 61 1.56 13.18 5.85
N LYS A 62 1.20 14.24 6.56
CA LYS A 62 1.79 14.53 7.88
C LYS A 62 1.46 13.48 8.93
N GLU A 63 0.35 12.79 8.78
CA GLU A 63 -0.05 11.74 9.72
C GLU A 63 0.49 10.38 9.31
N ALA A 64 0.57 10.10 8.01
CA ALA A 64 0.95 8.80 7.50
C ALA A 64 2.46 8.60 7.42
N PHE A 65 3.23 9.67 7.22
CA PHE A 65 4.67 9.58 6.97
C PHE A 65 5.48 10.38 7.97
N LEU A 66 6.49 9.74 8.56
CA LEU A 66 7.55 10.43 9.28
C LEU A 66 8.73 10.62 8.33
N LYS A 67 9.14 11.87 8.12
CA LYS A 67 10.23 12.21 7.22
C LYS A 67 11.45 12.65 8.00
N VAL A 68 12.60 12.08 7.68
CA VAL A 68 13.85 12.37 8.40
C VAL A 68 15.02 12.34 7.43
N GLY A 69 15.88 13.34 7.52
CA GLY A 69 17.14 13.38 6.79
C GLY A 69 17.01 13.74 5.33
N ASN A 70 17.97 13.28 4.55
CA ASN A 70 18.07 13.64 3.13
C ASN A 70 17.07 12.86 2.28
N VAL A 71 16.60 13.52 1.22
CA VAL A 71 15.69 12.91 0.25
C VAL A 71 16.42 11.84 -0.55
N ASN A 72 15.80 10.66 -0.66
CA ASN A 72 16.29 9.59 -1.54
C ASN A 72 16.03 10.00 -2.98
N SER A 73 17.07 10.13 -3.78
CA SER A 73 16.94 10.62 -5.16
C SER A 73 16.18 9.66 -6.07
N LYS A 74 16.23 8.36 -5.78
CA LYS A 74 15.54 7.35 -6.59
C LYS A 74 14.02 7.43 -6.40
N TYR A 75 13.56 7.65 -5.17
CA TYR A 75 12.13 7.67 -4.86
C TYR A 75 11.61 9.07 -4.53
N ASN A 76 12.48 10.06 -4.55
CA ASN A 76 12.15 11.48 -4.37
C ASN A 76 11.41 11.78 -3.06
N ASN A 77 11.77 11.08 -1.99
CA ASN A 77 11.24 11.37 -0.66
C ASN A 77 12.22 10.92 0.42
N ASN A 78 11.99 11.38 1.63
CA ASN A 78 12.81 11.04 2.79
C ASN A 78 11.99 10.38 3.90
N VAL A 79 10.98 9.59 3.52
CA VAL A 79 10.12 8.91 4.48
C VAL A 79 10.93 7.86 5.23
N ALA A 80 10.95 7.98 6.55
CA ALA A 80 11.65 7.06 7.44
C ALA A 80 10.73 6.04 8.07
N MET A 81 9.44 6.39 8.22
CA MET A 81 8.45 5.52 8.83
C MET A 81 7.09 5.78 8.22
N ILE A 82 6.33 4.70 8.01
CA ILE A 82 4.97 4.77 7.46
C ILE A 82 3.99 4.23 8.51
N PHE A 83 2.97 5.01 8.81
CA PHE A 83 1.91 4.64 9.75
C PHE A 83 0.73 4.11 8.95
N GLY A 84 0.66 2.78 8.82
CA GLY A 84 -0.37 2.13 8.00
C GLY A 84 -1.79 2.38 8.49
N ASP A 85 -1.98 2.59 9.78
CA ASP A 85 -3.28 2.87 10.38
C ASP A 85 -3.87 4.23 9.96
N LYS A 86 -3.05 5.08 9.35
CA LYS A 86 -3.47 6.39 8.85
C LYS A 86 -3.76 6.39 7.35
N ILE A 87 -3.63 5.24 6.70
CA ILE A 87 -3.85 5.10 5.26
C ILE A 87 -5.12 4.28 5.04
N HIS A 88 -6.02 4.80 4.21
CA HIS A 88 -7.34 4.21 4.02
C HIS A 88 -7.66 4.03 2.55
N ILE A 89 -8.59 3.09 2.28
CA ILE A 89 -9.04 2.84 0.91
C ILE A 89 -9.94 3.99 0.45
N ASP A 90 -9.79 4.42 -0.81
CA ASP A 90 -10.66 5.41 -1.39
C ASP A 90 -11.60 4.76 -2.40
N SER A 91 -12.58 5.50 -2.88
CA SER A 91 -13.69 4.96 -3.67
C SER A 91 -13.24 4.22 -4.93
N LYS A 92 -12.27 4.75 -5.67
CA LYS A 92 -11.75 4.07 -6.86
C LYS A 92 -10.99 2.81 -6.50
N GLY A 93 -10.32 2.81 -5.34
CA GLY A 93 -9.63 1.63 -4.84
C GLY A 93 -10.59 0.53 -4.45
N ILE A 94 -11.69 0.89 -3.80
CA ILE A 94 -12.74 -0.07 -3.45
C ILE A 94 -13.25 -0.79 -4.70
N LYS A 95 -13.58 -0.02 -5.73
CA LYS A 95 -14.10 -0.58 -6.98
C LYS A 95 -13.08 -1.50 -7.64
N LEU A 96 -11.82 -1.11 -7.65
CA LEU A 96 -10.78 -1.90 -8.27
C LEU A 96 -10.55 -3.22 -7.54
N VAL A 97 -10.44 -3.17 -6.21
CA VAL A 97 -10.19 -4.36 -5.40
C VAL A 97 -11.38 -5.31 -5.45
N GLU A 98 -12.61 -4.80 -5.38
CA GLU A 98 -13.79 -5.65 -5.44
C GLU A 98 -13.89 -6.39 -6.76
N ARG A 99 -13.57 -5.73 -7.86
CA ARG A 99 -13.52 -6.39 -9.17
C ARG A 99 -12.49 -7.52 -9.19
N TYR A 100 -11.31 -7.27 -8.65
CA TYR A 100 -10.23 -8.25 -8.59
C TYR A 100 -10.56 -9.40 -7.65
N ASN A 101 -11.04 -9.08 -6.46
CA ASN A 101 -11.37 -10.09 -5.46
C ASN A 101 -12.49 -11.00 -5.93
N TYR A 102 -13.47 -10.46 -6.64
CA TYR A 102 -14.54 -11.27 -7.20
C TYR A 102 -13.99 -12.31 -8.17
N SER A 103 -13.15 -11.88 -9.09
CA SER A 103 -12.51 -12.77 -10.07
C SER A 103 -11.63 -13.82 -9.39
N ASN A 104 -10.83 -13.40 -8.42
CA ASN A 104 -9.96 -14.30 -7.68
C ASN A 104 -10.75 -15.30 -6.84
N SER A 105 -11.86 -14.88 -6.26
CA SER A 105 -12.74 -15.76 -5.48
C SER A 105 -13.33 -16.85 -6.35
N GLU A 106 -13.75 -16.51 -7.57
CA GLU A 106 -14.26 -17.49 -8.52
C GLU A 106 -13.20 -18.51 -8.90
N ILE A 107 -11.98 -18.07 -9.16
CA ILE A 107 -10.87 -18.95 -9.48
C ILE A 107 -10.57 -19.89 -8.32
N LYS A 108 -10.51 -19.36 -7.10
CA LYS A 108 -10.27 -20.16 -5.90
C LYS A 108 -11.36 -21.18 -5.66
N ARG A 109 -12.60 -20.84 -5.90
CA ARG A 109 -13.72 -21.77 -5.76
C ARG A 109 -13.64 -22.92 -6.76
N LYS A 110 -13.17 -22.66 -7.96
CA LYS A 110 -13.01 -23.69 -8.99
C LYS A 110 -11.85 -24.63 -8.69
N ILE A 111 -10.84 -24.16 -7.97
CA ILE A 111 -9.65 -24.93 -7.64
C ILE A 111 -9.85 -25.74 -6.34
N SER A 112 -10.63 -25.21 -5.44
CA SER A 112 -10.92 -25.87 -4.16
C SER A 112 -12.26 -26.60 -4.25
#